data_bd8441d6df9d69779fac364d8ff0cb35
#
_entry.id   bd8441d6df9d69779fac364d8ff0cb35
#
_cell.length_a   1.000
_cell.length_b   1.000
_cell.length_c   1.000
_cell.angle_alpha   90.00
_cell.angle_beta   90.00
_cell.angle_gamma   90.00
#
_symmetry.space_group_name_H-M   'P 1'
#
loop_
_entity.id
_entity.type
_entity.pdbx_description
1 polymer ?
#
loop_
_entity_poly.entity_id
_entity_poly.type
_entity_poly.pdbx_seq_one_letter_code
_entity_poly.pdbx_strand_id
1 'polypeptide(L)'
;MLMPKRVKRRKQFRGYMKGKALRGNKINYGEFGLVALEPCWIKSNQIEAARIAMTRYIKRGGKVWIKIFPDKPVTAQPAETRMGSGKGSLEYWVAVVKPGRVMFEIAGVPEETAREALRLAMHKLPCKCKVVSRADLEGGDNSEN
;
A
#
# COMPACT_ATOMS: atom_id res chain seq x y z
N MET A 1 11.07 -10.61 -1.54
CA MET A 1 10.23 -9.42 -1.52
C MET A 1 9.30 -9.41 -2.71
N LEU A 2 8.21 -8.68 -2.60
CA LEU A 2 7.23 -8.63 -3.66
C LEU A 2 7.77 -7.90 -4.87
N MET A 3 7.63 -8.50 -6.04
CA MET A 3 8.02 -7.84 -7.28
C MET A 3 7.36 -8.59 -8.43
N PRO A 4 7.16 -7.95 -9.58
CA PRO A 4 6.55 -8.62 -10.72
C PRO A 4 7.41 -9.75 -11.24
N LYS A 5 6.78 -10.84 -11.68
CA LYS A 5 7.52 -11.96 -12.25
C LYS A 5 8.01 -11.63 -13.65
N ARG A 6 7.26 -10.85 -14.42
CA ARG A 6 7.67 -10.45 -15.75
C ARG A 6 7.55 -8.97 -15.88
N VAL A 7 8.50 -8.32 -16.53
CA VAL A 7 8.50 -6.90 -16.68
C VAL A 7 8.86 -6.59 -18.12
N LYS A 8 7.97 -5.90 -18.82
CA LYS A 8 8.27 -5.48 -20.18
C LYS A 8 9.34 -4.40 -20.18
N ARG A 9 9.36 -3.55 -19.17
CA ARG A 9 10.34 -2.49 -19.10
C ARG A 9 10.78 -2.42 -17.66
N ARG A 10 12.06 -2.61 -17.40
CA ARG A 10 12.55 -2.57 -16.04
C ARG A 10 12.66 -1.18 -15.49
N LYS A 11 12.91 -0.19 -16.31
CA LYS A 11 13.07 1.18 -15.87
C LYS A 11 11.95 2.00 -16.48
N GLN A 12 11.28 2.81 -15.68
CA GLN A 12 10.18 3.64 -16.14
C GLN A 12 10.38 5.05 -15.63
N PHE A 13 9.77 6.01 -16.32
CA PHE A 13 9.83 7.38 -15.88
C PHE A 13 8.94 7.53 -14.66
N ARG A 14 9.25 8.51 -13.83
CA ARG A 14 8.38 8.84 -12.72
C ARG A 14 7.11 9.46 -13.25
N GLY A 15 5.99 9.05 -12.73
CA GLY A 15 4.72 9.64 -13.11
C GLY A 15 4.27 10.66 -12.07
N TYR A 16 3.09 11.21 -12.29
CA TYR A 16 2.51 12.13 -11.35
C TYR A 16 1.55 11.37 -10.45
N MET A 17 1.51 11.73 -9.18
CA MET A 17 0.61 11.10 -8.22
C MET A 17 -0.54 12.04 -7.94
N LYS A 18 -1.39 12.26 -8.94
CA LYS A 18 -2.52 13.17 -8.81
C LYS A 18 -3.83 12.38 -8.78
N GLY A 19 -4.83 13.00 -8.23
CA GLY A 19 -6.17 12.47 -8.22
C GLY A 19 -6.42 11.47 -7.11
N LYS A 20 -7.61 10.94 -7.09
CA LYS A 20 -8.03 9.97 -6.09
C LYS A 20 -8.12 8.60 -6.73
N ALA A 21 -8.10 7.57 -5.92
CA ALA A 21 -8.22 6.22 -6.43
C ALA A 21 -9.63 6.00 -6.94
N LEU A 22 -9.74 5.57 -8.21
CA LEU A 22 -11.02 5.21 -8.79
C LEU A 22 -11.26 3.72 -8.68
N ARG A 23 -10.23 2.94 -8.47
CA ARG A 23 -10.32 1.51 -8.27
C ARG A 23 -9.65 1.17 -6.96
N GLY A 24 -10.07 0.09 -6.34
CA GLY A 24 -9.47 -0.33 -5.09
C GLY A 24 -9.83 0.58 -3.93
N ASN A 25 -10.96 1.30 -4.03
CA ASN A 25 -11.39 2.19 -2.97
C ASN A 25 -12.49 1.58 -2.10
N LYS A 26 -12.73 0.28 -2.23
CA LYS A 26 -13.73 -0.41 -1.44
C LYS A 26 -13.13 -1.65 -0.81
N ILE A 27 -13.73 -2.10 0.28
CA ILE A 27 -13.31 -3.34 0.92
C ILE A 27 -14.06 -4.48 0.26
N ASN A 28 -13.34 -5.43 -0.33
CA ASN A 28 -13.94 -6.51 -1.09
C ASN A 28 -13.95 -7.84 -0.35
N TYR A 29 -12.92 -8.14 0.41
CA TYR A 29 -12.81 -9.45 1.05
C TYR A 29 -12.89 -9.38 2.55
N GLY A 30 -12.43 -8.33 3.16
CA GLY A 30 -12.37 -8.21 4.61
C GLY A 30 -13.52 -7.42 5.20
N GLU A 31 -13.42 -7.14 6.50
CA GLU A 31 -14.39 -6.33 7.19
C GLU A 31 -13.81 -4.98 7.55
N PHE A 32 -12.52 -4.89 7.67
CA PHE A 32 -11.83 -3.64 7.98
C PHE A 32 -10.67 -3.45 7.02
N GLY A 33 -10.32 -2.24 6.75
CA GLY A 33 -9.23 -1.95 5.83
C GLY A 33 -8.45 -0.73 6.23
N LEU A 34 -7.26 -0.59 5.63
CA LEU A 34 -6.40 0.55 5.84
C LEU A 34 -6.40 1.34 4.55
N VAL A 35 -6.80 2.60 4.63
CA VAL A 35 -6.97 3.46 3.47
C VAL A 35 -5.94 4.56 3.49
N ALA A 36 -5.33 4.83 2.35
CA ALA A 36 -4.36 5.91 2.24
C ALA A 36 -5.07 7.26 2.21
N LEU A 37 -4.55 8.22 2.94
CA LEU A 37 -5.12 9.56 2.97
C LEU A 37 -4.35 10.52 2.08
N GLU A 38 -3.17 10.14 1.64
CA GLU A 38 -2.35 10.99 0.77
C GLU A 38 -1.65 10.11 -0.26
N PRO A 39 -1.22 10.69 -1.38
CA PRO A 39 -0.52 9.89 -2.38
C PRO A 39 0.87 9.51 -1.88
N CYS A 40 1.32 8.32 -2.22
CA CYS A 40 2.65 7.89 -1.81
C CYS A 40 3.13 6.71 -2.63
N TRP A 41 4.42 6.48 -2.57
CA TRP A 41 5.05 5.31 -3.16
C TRP A 41 5.44 4.40 -1.99
N ILE A 42 4.94 3.18 -1.99
CA ILE A 42 5.20 2.24 -0.90
C ILE A 42 6.13 1.16 -1.41
N LYS A 43 7.29 1.03 -0.78
CA LYS A 43 8.28 0.06 -1.21
C LYS A 43 7.84 -1.35 -0.84
N SER A 44 8.35 -2.35 -1.57
CA SER A 44 7.99 -3.73 -1.29
C SER A 44 8.35 -4.15 0.13
N ASN A 45 9.48 -3.65 0.67
CA ASN A 45 9.84 -4.02 2.03
C ASN A 45 8.91 -3.37 3.05
N GLN A 46 8.33 -2.21 2.75
CA GLN A 46 7.35 -1.59 3.64
C GLN A 46 6.05 -2.38 3.64
N ILE A 47 5.63 -2.87 2.46
CA ILE A 47 4.43 -3.68 2.38
C ILE A 47 4.63 -4.96 3.18
N GLU A 48 5.80 -5.57 3.07
CA GLU A 48 6.08 -6.80 3.79
C GLU A 48 6.14 -6.55 5.30
N ALA A 49 6.74 -5.45 5.72
CA ALA A 49 6.81 -5.11 7.14
C ALA A 49 5.41 -4.88 7.72
N ALA A 50 4.53 -4.22 6.96
CA ALA A 50 3.17 -3.98 7.40
C ALA A 50 2.41 -5.31 7.53
N ARG A 51 2.59 -6.21 6.56
CA ARG A 51 1.94 -7.51 6.60
C ARG A 51 2.38 -8.31 7.83
N ILE A 52 3.68 -8.30 8.11
CA ILE A 52 4.21 -9.02 9.25
C ILE A 52 3.66 -8.43 10.55
N ALA A 53 3.57 -7.11 10.66
CA ALA A 53 3.06 -6.48 11.86
C ALA A 53 1.61 -6.89 12.12
N MET A 54 0.78 -6.92 11.05
CA MET A 54 -0.60 -7.32 11.21
C MET A 54 -0.73 -8.78 11.57
N THR A 55 -0.02 -9.66 10.88
CA THR A 55 -0.18 -11.10 11.12
C THR A 55 0.35 -11.50 12.49
N ARG A 56 1.39 -10.82 12.97
CA ARG A 56 1.86 -11.12 14.32
C ARG A 56 0.82 -10.73 15.36
N TYR A 57 0.15 -9.63 15.16
CA TYR A 57 -0.80 -9.17 16.16
C TYR A 57 -2.04 -10.06 16.20
N ILE A 58 -2.59 -10.43 15.04
CA ILE A 58 -3.79 -11.25 15.02
C ILE A 58 -3.47 -12.73 15.16
N LYS A 59 -2.21 -13.08 15.05
CA LYS A 59 -1.75 -14.48 15.19
C LYS A 59 -2.46 -15.35 14.18
N ARG A 60 -3.17 -16.36 14.61
CA ARG A 60 -3.85 -17.27 13.70
C ARG A 60 -5.35 -17.01 13.65
N GLY A 61 -5.81 -15.95 14.28
CA GLY A 61 -7.24 -15.75 14.44
C GLY A 61 -7.94 -15.12 13.27
N GLY A 62 -7.23 -14.62 12.29
CA GLY A 62 -7.88 -13.90 11.21
C GLY A 62 -7.17 -14.08 9.90
N LYS A 63 -7.59 -13.27 8.93
CA LYS A 63 -7.05 -13.33 7.59
C LYS A 63 -6.73 -11.92 7.12
N VAL A 64 -5.62 -11.78 6.39
CA VAL A 64 -5.17 -10.48 5.89
C VAL A 64 -5.04 -10.58 4.38
N TRP A 65 -5.51 -9.55 3.68
CA TRP A 65 -5.33 -9.44 2.24
C TRP A 65 -4.50 -8.21 1.95
N ILE A 66 -3.53 -8.34 1.03
CA ILE A 66 -2.75 -7.22 0.56
C ILE A 66 -3.36 -6.82 -0.77
N LYS A 67 -3.83 -5.57 -0.86
CA LYS A 67 -4.55 -5.11 -2.04
C LYS A 67 -3.70 -4.25 -2.95
N ILE A 68 -2.43 -4.04 -2.64
CA ILE A 68 -1.52 -3.26 -3.49
C ILE A 68 -0.34 -4.13 -3.86
N PHE A 69 0.28 -3.84 -4.97
CA PHE A 69 1.42 -4.61 -5.43
C PHE A 69 2.48 -3.67 -5.96
N PRO A 70 3.75 -3.90 -5.62
CA PRO A 70 4.84 -3.01 -6.07
C PRO A 70 5.26 -3.37 -7.49
N ASP A 71 4.61 -2.74 -8.46
CA ASP A 71 4.87 -3.02 -9.85
C ASP A 71 5.64 -1.93 -10.57
N LYS A 72 5.99 -0.85 -9.91
CA LYS A 72 6.75 0.24 -10.52
C LYS A 72 8.21 0.15 -10.10
N PRO A 73 9.13 0.05 -11.06
CA PRO A 73 10.55 0.04 -10.70
C PRO A 73 11.06 1.45 -10.46
N VAL A 74 11.90 1.62 -9.47
CA VAL A 74 12.52 2.90 -9.16
C VAL A 74 14.01 2.71 -9.27
N THR A 75 14.66 3.60 -10.02
CA THR A 75 16.09 3.54 -10.20
C THR A 75 16.74 4.68 -9.44
N ALA A 76 17.98 4.49 -9.05
CA ALA A 76 18.75 5.51 -8.40
C ALA A 76 20.07 5.66 -9.13
N GLN A 77 20.54 6.88 -9.24
CA GLN A 77 21.85 7.10 -9.84
C GLN A 77 22.90 6.91 -8.78
N PRO A 78 23.95 6.18 -9.06
CA PRO A 78 25.06 6.09 -8.13
C PRO A 78 25.67 7.46 -7.89
N ALA A 79 26.24 7.66 -6.74
CA ALA A 79 26.83 8.95 -6.42
C ALA A 79 27.92 9.36 -7.37
N GLU A 80 28.56 8.40 -8.00
CA GLU A 80 29.63 8.71 -8.94
C GLU A 80 29.17 8.85 -10.37
N THR A 81 27.90 8.73 -10.66
CA THR A 81 27.42 8.81 -12.04
C THR A 81 27.43 10.26 -12.47
N ARG A 82 28.04 10.50 -13.64
CA ARG A 82 28.08 11.84 -14.17
C ARG A 82 26.75 12.18 -14.84
N MET A 83 26.46 13.46 -14.93
CA MET A 83 25.26 13.89 -15.60
C MET A 83 25.26 13.42 -17.04
N GLY A 84 24.09 12.99 -17.49
CA GLY A 84 23.97 12.52 -18.87
C GLY A 84 24.31 11.10 -19.12
N SER A 85 24.72 10.35 -18.12
CA SER A 85 25.07 8.95 -18.36
C SER A 85 23.86 8.02 -18.27
N GLY A 86 22.66 8.53 -18.32
CA GLY A 86 21.46 7.70 -18.39
C GLY A 86 20.93 7.31 -17.03
N LYS A 87 19.95 6.41 -17.03
CA LYS A 87 19.32 5.99 -15.80
C LYS A 87 20.24 5.06 -15.02
N GLY A 88 20.19 5.14 -13.74
CA GLY A 88 20.93 4.24 -12.88
C GLY A 88 20.35 2.84 -12.87
N SER A 89 20.93 1.98 -12.06
CA SER A 89 20.49 0.62 -11.94
C SER A 89 19.15 0.54 -11.24
N LEU A 90 18.43 -0.54 -11.49
CA LEU A 90 17.18 -0.79 -10.77
C LEU A 90 17.48 -0.96 -9.30
N GLU A 91 16.79 -0.15 -8.46
CA GLU A 91 17.04 -0.21 -7.05
C GLU A 91 15.95 -0.97 -6.31
N TYR A 92 14.73 -0.68 -6.52
CA TYR A 92 13.65 -1.30 -5.77
C TYR A 92 12.33 -1.11 -6.50
N TRP A 93 11.31 -1.81 -6.03
CA TRP A 93 9.97 -1.75 -6.60
C TRP A 93 9.03 -1.06 -5.63
N VAL A 94 8.08 -0.30 -6.15
CA VAL A 94 7.11 0.41 -5.31
C VAL A 94 5.71 0.24 -5.86
N ALA A 95 4.73 0.36 -4.97
CA ALA A 95 3.33 0.48 -5.35
C ALA A 95 2.99 1.97 -5.32
N VAL A 96 2.38 2.47 -6.40
CA VAL A 96 1.96 3.86 -6.46
C VAL A 96 0.53 3.90 -5.93
N VAL A 97 0.33 4.61 -4.83
CA VAL A 97 -0.95 4.62 -4.13
C VAL A 97 -1.53 6.02 -4.15
N LYS A 98 -2.80 6.13 -4.52
CA LYS A 98 -3.53 7.40 -4.53
C LYS A 98 -4.42 7.48 -3.31
N PRO A 99 -4.80 8.69 -2.89
CA PRO A 99 -5.71 8.82 -1.75
C PRO A 99 -7.02 8.08 -1.98
N GLY A 100 -7.52 7.42 -0.96
CA GLY A 100 -8.74 6.63 -1.04
C GLY A 100 -8.51 5.17 -1.36
N ARG A 101 -7.29 4.77 -1.66
CA ARG A 101 -7.02 3.37 -2.00
C ARG A 101 -7.00 2.52 -0.73
N VAL A 102 -7.74 1.40 -0.75
CA VAL A 102 -7.68 0.43 0.33
C VAL A 102 -6.44 -0.43 0.08
N MET A 103 -5.48 -0.38 0.97
CA MET A 103 -4.21 -1.05 0.79
C MET A 103 -4.18 -2.44 1.41
N PHE A 104 -4.81 -2.60 2.55
CA PHE A 104 -4.85 -3.89 3.25
C PHE A 104 -6.25 -4.11 3.77
N GLU A 105 -6.65 -5.39 3.87
CA GLU A 105 -7.95 -5.74 4.45
C GLU A 105 -7.74 -6.84 5.48
N ILE A 106 -8.61 -6.88 6.48
CA ILE A 106 -8.50 -7.86 7.53
C ILE A 106 -9.90 -8.34 7.89
N ALA A 107 -10.03 -9.59 8.23
CA ALA A 107 -11.31 -10.16 8.65
C ALA A 107 -11.08 -11.32 9.61
N GLY A 108 -12.14 -11.75 10.26
CA GLY A 108 -12.08 -12.92 11.13
C GLY A 108 -11.59 -12.64 12.53
N VAL A 109 -11.52 -11.38 12.93
CA VAL A 109 -11.11 -10.99 14.28
C VAL A 109 -12.05 -9.91 14.79
N PRO A 110 -12.12 -9.71 16.11
CA PRO A 110 -12.95 -8.63 16.64
C PRO A 110 -12.49 -7.26 16.17
N GLU A 111 -13.41 -6.30 16.19
CA GLU A 111 -13.10 -4.97 15.70
C GLU A 111 -11.90 -4.35 16.39
N GLU A 112 -11.80 -4.48 17.72
CA GLU A 112 -10.67 -3.89 18.42
C GLU A 112 -9.35 -4.49 17.95
N THR A 113 -9.31 -5.80 17.76
CA THR A 113 -8.11 -6.46 17.31
C THR A 113 -7.76 -6.03 15.88
N ALA A 114 -8.77 -5.94 15.00
CA ALA A 114 -8.54 -5.52 13.63
C ALA A 114 -8.01 -4.10 13.56
N ARG A 115 -8.60 -3.19 14.32
CA ARG A 115 -8.17 -1.80 14.30
C ARG A 115 -6.75 -1.64 14.82
N GLU A 116 -6.40 -2.38 15.87
CA GLU A 116 -5.05 -2.30 16.40
C GLU A 116 -4.04 -2.91 15.45
N ALA A 117 -4.37 -4.02 14.80
CA ALA A 117 -3.47 -4.62 13.83
C ALA A 117 -3.20 -3.67 12.67
N LEU A 118 -4.25 -3.01 12.18
CA LEU A 118 -4.08 -2.07 11.08
C LEU A 118 -3.32 -0.82 11.52
N ARG A 119 -3.49 -0.40 12.78
CA ARG A 119 -2.73 0.73 13.31
C ARG A 119 -1.24 0.39 13.36
N LEU A 120 -0.90 -0.83 13.75
CA LEU A 120 0.49 -1.25 13.76
C LEU A 120 1.07 -1.29 12.35
N ALA A 121 0.26 -1.73 11.37
CA ALA A 121 0.70 -1.74 9.99
C ALA A 121 0.94 -0.32 9.49
N MET A 122 0.08 0.62 9.90
CA MET A 122 0.20 1.99 9.46
C MET A 122 1.56 2.59 9.82
N HIS A 123 2.12 2.20 10.96
CA HIS A 123 3.42 2.73 11.37
C HIS A 123 4.57 2.25 10.48
N LYS A 124 4.35 1.25 9.65
CA LYS A 124 5.38 0.76 8.75
C LYS A 124 5.29 1.40 7.37
N LEU A 125 4.26 2.21 7.14
CA LEU A 125 4.03 2.81 5.82
C LEU A 125 4.45 4.27 5.82
N PRO A 126 4.83 4.81 4.65
CA PRO A 126 5.34 6.18 4.57
C PRO A 126 4.27 7.25 4.49
N CYS A 127 3.02 6.89 4.36
CA CYS A 127 1.96 7.87 4.17
C CYS A 127 0.97 7.84 5.31
N LYS A 128 0.15 8.87 5.37
CA LYS A 128 -0.92 8.91 6.36
C LYS A 128 -2.05 8.01 5.90
N CYS A 129 -2.60 7.27 6.84
CA CYS A 129 -3.63 6.29 6.55
C CYS A 129 -4.70 6.36 7.63
N LYS A 130 -5.83 5.73 7.38
CA LYS A 130 -6.84 5.58 8.41
C LYS A 130 -7.45 4.20 8.30
N VAL A 131 -7.97 3.70 9.41
CA VAL A 131 -8.65 2.42 9.47
C VAL A 131 -10.12 2.67 9.22
N VAL A 132 -10.72 1.88 8.32
CA VAL A 132 -12.15 2.00 8.02
C VAL A 132 -12.78 0.63 8.10
N SER A 133 -14.08 0.59 8.35
CA SER A 133 -14.82 -0.65 8.28
C SER A 133 -15.55 -0.68 6.95
N ARG A 134 -16.05 -1.85 6.56
CA ARG A 134 -16.83 -1.97 5.34
C ARG A 134 -18.06 -1.07 5.44
N ALA A 135 -18.67 -1.00 6.61
CA ALA A 135 -19.84 -0.14 6.79
C ALA A 135 -19.48 1.34 6.61
N ASP A 136 -18.29 1.75 7.08
CA ASP A 136 -17.86 3.13 6.90
C ASP A 136 -17.80 3.50 5.44
N LEU A 137 -17.27 2.61 4.59
CA LEU A 137 -17.12 2.93 3.18
C LEU A 137 -18.48 2.85 2.46
N GLU A 138 -19.29 1.89 2.80
CA GLU A 138 -20.58 1.75 2.12
C GLU A 138 -21.54 2.85 2.49
N GLY A 139 -21.53 3.30 3.75
CA GLY A 139 -22.40 4.37 4.15
C GLY A 139 -21.80 5.75 4.02
N GLY A 140 -20.52 5.82 3.65
CA GLY A 140 -19.82 7.08 3.65
C GLY A 140 -19.80 7.82 2.34
N ASP A 141 -20.40 7.25 1.29
CA ASP A 141 -20.39 7.91 0.03
C ASP A 141 -21.04 9.25 0.11
N ASN A 142 -21.99 9.40 0.97
CA ASN A 142 -22.69 10.63 1.05
C ASN A 142 -22.04 11.61 1.99
N SER A 143 -21.18 11.17 2.82
CA SER A 143 -20.60 12.04 3.78
C SER A 143 -19.19 12.37 3.44
N GLU A 144 -18.77 12.06 2.27
CA GLU A 144 -17.55 12.19 2.00
C GLU A 144 -17.24 13.51 1.86
N ASN A 145 -17.21 14.22 1.92
CA ASN A 145 -16.90 15.49 1.77
C ASN A 145 -15.93 16.06 2.65
#